data_8d6b5e505cf874ba92b1eef31611f861
#
_entry.id   8d6b5e505cf874ba92b1eef31611f861
#
_cell.length_a   1.000
_cell.length_b   1.000
_cell.length_c   1.000
_cell.angle_alpha   90.00
_cell.angle_beta   90.00
_cell.angle_gamma   90.00
#
_symmetry.space_group_name_H-M   'P 1'
#
loop_
_entity.id
_entity.type
_entity.pdbx_description
1 polymer ?
#
loop_
_entity_poly.entity_id
_entity_poly.type
_entity_poly.pdbx_seq_one_letter_code
_entity_poly.pdbx_strand_id
1 'polypeptide(L)'
;GRAGRFSNDGFFGTTCNLKKLDNNIINFVENYEYTEITKIFWRNKKLSFTSPEDLLKSLSKYPQENYFKLKKNGNDHRYLRIFLEDKVVKKNVSKFYNLKKLWEVCSIPDYSKNLDEYHTRFLKKVFTYLISEKNNIPDEWVYINLKDIKKYSSKISELNYKISQVRIWSFISFKRNWIESENKFQNKVK
;
A
#
# COMPACT_ATOMS: atom_id res chain seq x y z
N GLY A 1 -19.44 13.11 5.30
CA GLY A 1 -20.70 12.48 5.13
C GLY A 1 -21.32 12.68 3.76
N ARG A 2 -22.02 11.64 3.31
CA ARG A 2 -22.79 11.67 2.05
C ARG A 2 -24.25 11.24 2.27
N ALA A 3 -24.65 11.06 3.54
CA ALA A 3 -26.03 10.81 3.89
C ALA A 3 -26.85 12.09 3.62
N GLY A 4 -28.10 11.96 3.25
CA GLY A 4 -28.98 13.11 3.00
C GLY A 4 -28.70 13.88 1.70
N ARG A 5 -28.08 13.27 0.69
CA ARG A 5 -27.93 13.91 -0.64
C ARG A 5 -29.30 14.18 -1.28
N PHE A 6 -29.42 15.31 -1.95
CA PHE A 6 -30.60 15.70 -2.74
C PHE A 6 -31.91 15.85 -1.93
N SER A 7 -31.88 16.57 -0.81
CA SER A 7 -33.06 16.91 0.01
C SER A 7 -33.75 15.74 0.74
N ASN A 8 -33.14 14.55 0.78
CA ASN A 8 -33.65 13.44 1.57
C ASN A 8 -32.89 13.35 2.90
N ASP A 9 -33.58 12.96 3.96
CA ASP A 9 -32.93 12.69 5.25
C ASP A 9 -31.92 11.58 5.12
N GLY A 10 -30.76 11.75 5.75
CA GLY A 10 -29.70 10.77 5.81
C GLY A 10 -29.56 10.19 7.20
N PHE A 11 -29.33 8.89 7.29
CA PHE A 11 -29.12 8.20 8.55
C PHE A 11 -27.68 7.73 8.67
N PHE A 12 -27.09 7.88 9.83
CA PHE A 12 -25.77 7.33 10.16
C PHE A 12 -25.76 6.68 11.52
N GLY A 13 -24.83 5.76 11.75
CA GLY A 13 -24.73 5.02 13.00
C GLY A 13 -23.54 4.09 13.04
N THR A 14 -23.42 3.34 14.12
CA THR A 14 -22.41 2.29 14.28
C THR A 14 -23.02 0.93 13.96
N THR A 15 -22.21 0.03 13.39
CA THR A 15 -22.59 -1.36 13.16
C THR A 15 -22.33 -2.18 14.40
N CYS A 16 -23.18 -3.19 14.66
CA CYS A 16 -23.09 -4.17 15.77
C CYS A 16 -21.99 -3.93 16.79
N ASN A 17 -21.72 -4.39 17.80
CA ASN A 17 -20.59 -4.42 18.76
C ASN A 17 -19.65 -3.19 18.86
N LEU A 18 -19.81 -2.16 18.05
CA LEU A 18 -19.05 -0.91 18.19
C LEU A 18 -19.71 -0.03 19.25
N LYS A 19 -18.89 0.71 20.02
CA LYS A 19 -19.39 1.70 20.96
C LYS A 19 -20.25 2.72 20.24
N LYS A 20 -21.28 3.24 20.93
CA LYS A 20 -22.05 4.39 20.44
C LYS A 20 -21.12 5.52 20.04
N LEU A 21 -21.48 6.25 18.99
CA LEU A 21 -20.75 7.46 18.60
C LEU A 21 -20.80 8.46 19.76
N ASP A 22 -19.69 9.20 19.91
CA ASP A 22 -19.63 10.33 20.83
C ASP A 22 -20.66 11.40 20.44
N ASN A 23 -21.38 11.95 21.42
CA ASN A 23 -22.42 12.96 21.18
C ASN A 23 -21.88 14.20 20.45
N ASN A 24 -20.62 14.59 20.68
CA ASN A 24 -19.99 15.69 19.95
C ASN A 24 -19.87 15.34 18.45
N ILE A 25 -19.49 14.10 18.13
CA ILE A 25 -19.40 13.65 16.73
C ILE A 25 -20.79 13.65 16.08
N ILE A 26 -21.83 13.21 16.82
CA ILE A 26 -23.20 13.24 16.34
C ILE A 26 -23.61 14.68 16.03
N ASN A 27 -23.44 15.61 16.97
CA ASN A 27 -23.78 17.02 16.78
C ASN A 27 -23.03 17.65 15.59
N PHE A 28 -21.72 17.39 15.45
CA PHE A 28 -20.94 17.88 14.31
C PHE A 28 -21.45 17.36 12.96
N VAL A 29 -21.89 16.10 12.91
CA VAL A 29 -22.44 15.52 11.67
C VAL A 29 -23.82 16.09 11.36
N GLU A 30 -24.71 16.21 12.35
CA GLU A 30 -26.09 16.70 12.20
C GLU A 30 -26.13 18.18 11.85
N ASN A 31 -25.25 19.01 12.44
CA ASN A 31 -25.18 20.44 12.20
C ASN A 31 -24.25 20.84 11.04
N TYR A 32 -23.66 19.86 10.31
CA TYR A 32 -22.65 20.14 9.29
C TYR A 32 -21.46 20.98 9.79
N GLU A 33 -21.12 20.84 11.06
CA GLU A 33 -19.97 21.48 11.65
C GLU A 33 -18.70 20.69 11.38
N TYR A 34 -17.66 21.36 10.90
CA TYR A 34 -16.38 20.72 10.59
C TYR A 34 -15.27 21.34 11.42
N THR A 35 -14.41 20.49 11.97
CA THR A 35 -13.17 20.98 12.58
C THR A 35 -12.29 21.63 11.52
N GLU A 36 -11.72 22.79 11.85
CA GLU A 36 -10.80 23.48 10.98
C GLU A 36 -9.58 22.61 10.66
N ILE A 37 -9.26 22.49 9.37
CA ILE A 37 -8.06 21.79 8.92
C ILE A 37 -6.89 22.78 8.95
N THR A 38 -6.11 22.75 10.01
CA THR A 38 -4.95 23.63 10.18
C THR A 38 -3.70 23.13 9.46
N LYS A 39 -3.59 21.81 9.20
CA LYS A 39 -2.43 21.19 8.55
C LYS A 39 -2.83 20.07 7.60
N ILE A 40 -2.21 20.04 6.43
CA ILE A 40 -2.37 19.00 5.43
C ILE A 40 -1.13 18.11 5.41
N PHE A 41 -1.31 16.79 5.43
CA PHE A 41 -0.18 15.86 5.30
C PHE A 41 0.41 15.91 3.89
N TRP A 42 1.72 16.08 3.84
CA TRP A 42 2.51 16.21 2.63
C TRP A 42 3.63 15.17 2.57
N ARG A 43 3.99 14.77 1.36
CA ARG A 43 5.16 13.94 1.07
C ARG A 43 5.86 14.46 -0.18
N ASN A 44 7.19 14.41 -0.16
CA ASN A 44 7.96 14.76 -1.35
C ASN A 44 7.71 13.76 -2.48
N LYS A 45 7.32 14.26 -3.65
CA LYS A 45 7.16 13.45 -4.88
C LYS A 45 8.44 13.37 -5.70
N LYS A 46 9.36 14.34 -5.54
CA LYS A 46 10.65 14.38 -6.26
C LYS A 46 11.67 13.54 -5.50
N LEU A 47 11.61 12.20 -5.70
CA LEU A 47 12.48 11.26 -5.03
C LEU A 47 13.78 11.09 -5.85
N SER A 48 14.92 11.00 -5.14
CA SER A 48 16.21 10.65 -5.71
C SER A 48 16.45 9.15 -5.59
N PHE A 49 16.83 8.51 -6.67
CA PHE A 49 17.17 7.08 -6.73
C PHE A 49 18.65 6.86 -7.01
N THR A 50 19.50 7.86 -6.79
CA THR A 50 20.94 7.80 -7.02
C THR A 50 21.60 6.82 -6.07
N SER A 51 21.17 6.83 -4.80
CA SER A 51 21.59 5.89 -3.76
C SER A 51 20.43 5.62 -2.78
N PRO A 52 20.49 4.53 -1.98
CA PRO A 52 19.53 4.30 -0.89
C PRO A 52 19.47 5.48 0.10
N GLU A 53 20.61 6.06 0.40
CA GLU A 53 20.75 7.22 1.31
C GLU A 53 20.08 8.46 0.73
N ASP A 54 20.25 8.76 -0.55
CA ASP A 54 19.60 9.86 -1.24
C ASP A 54 18.09 9.68 -1.33
N LEU A 55 17.62 8.44 -1.53
CA LEU A 55 16.22 8.11 -1.50
C LEU A 55 15.61 8.40 -0.13
N LEU A 56 16.22 7.93 0.95
CA LEU A 56 15.78 8.18 2.32
C LEU A 56 15.81 9.67 2.67
N LYS A 57 16.86 10.38 2.26
CA LYS A 57 16.98 11.83 2.43
C LYS A 57 15.88 12.58 1.69
N SER A 58 15.60 12.22 0.43
CA SER A 58 14.53 12.83 -0.35
C SER A 58 13.14 12.58 0.21
N LEU A 59 12.88 11.39 0.79
CA LEU A 59 11.64 11.06 1.50
C LEU A 59 11.45 11.86 2.79
N SER A 60 12.55 12.24 3.44
CA SER A 60 12.56 12.98 4.70
C SER A 60 12.58 14.50 4.51
N LYS A 61 12.57 14.98 3.27
CA LYS A 61 12.57 16.42 2.97
C LYS A 61 11.30 17.08 3.52
N TYR A 62 11.47 18.20 4.22
CA TYR A 62 10.35 18.98 4.77
C TYR A 62 9.67 19.83 3.68
N PRO A 63 8.36 20.08 3.80
CA PRO A 63 7.67 21.05 2.98
C PRO A 63 8.17 22.47 3.29
N GLN A 64 8.04 23.38 2.33
CA GLN A 64 8.43 24.77 2.48
C GLN A 64 7.31 25.59 3.15
N GLU A 65 6.06 25.26 2.85
CA GLU A 65 4.90 26.00 3.34
C GLU A 65 4.45 25.49 4.70
N ASN A 66 4.08 26.44 5.57
CA ASN A 66 3.74 26.17 6.98
C ASN A 66 2.44 25.37 7.17
N TYR A 67 1.54 25.37 6.21
CA TYR A 67 0.29 24.61 6.28
C TYR A 67 0.46 23.13 5.92
N PHE A 68 1.63 22.74 5.41
CA PHE A 68 1.94 21.34 5.20
C PHE A 68 2.66 20.71 6.40
N LYS A 69 2.32 19.46 6.67
CA LYS A 69 2.99 18.62 7.67
C LYS A 69 3.57 17.38 7.01
N LEU A 70 4.87 17.17 7.18
CA LEU A 70 5.52 15.96 6.65
C LEU A 70 4.88 14.69 7.25
N LYS A 71 4.41 13.79 6.39
CA LYS A 71 3.96 12.44 6.78
C LYS A 71 5.19 11.53 6.97
N LYS A 72 5.69 11.46 8.21
CA LYS A 72 6.95 10.79 8.53
C LYS A 72 6.92 9.26 8.40
N ASN A 73 5.86 8.57 8.71
CA ASN A 73 5.85 7.12 8.90
C ASN A 73 4.87 6.41 7.96
N GLY A 74 5.02 6.57 6.64
CA GLY A 74 4.32 5.72 5.69
C GLY A 74 4.84 4.28 5.77
N ASN A 75 3.97 3.27 5.59
CA ASN A 75 4.37 1.86 5.58
C ASN A 75 5.46 1.57 4.54
N ASP A 76 5.36 2.18 3.36
CA ASP A 76 6.37 2.12 2.30
C ASP A 76 7.77 2.55 2.76
N HIS A 77 7.88 3.66 3.50
CA HIS A 77 9.14 4.14 4.06
C HIS A 77 9.68 3.19 5.16
N ARG A 78 8.79 2.59 5.96
CA ARG A 78 9.18 1.62 7.00
C ARG A 78 9.69 0.32 6.37
N TYR A 79 8.99 -0.23 5.36
CA TYR A 79 9.46 -1.40 4.62
C TYR A 79 10.77 -1.14 3.89
N LEU A 80 10.94 0.04 3.27
CA LEU A 80 12.20 0.41 2.65
C LEU A 80 13.37 0.33 3.64
N ARG A 81 13.22 0.87 4.86
CA ARG A 81 14.25 0.79 5.90
C ARG A 81 14.58 -0.64 6.28
N ILE A 82 13.56 -1.47 6.53
CA ILE A 82 13.73 -2.90 6.86
C ILE A 82 14.54 -3.61 5.74
N PHE A 83 14.20 -3.35 4.49
CA PHE A 83 14.90 -3.98 3.37
C PHE A 83 16.33 -3.48 3.16
N LEU A 84 16.60 -2.23 3.45
CA LEU A 84 17.97 -1.69 3.36
C LEU A 84 18.91 -2.20 4.47
N GLU A 85 18.37 -2.78 5.55
CA GLU A 85 19.11 -3.50 6.58
C GLU A 85 19.44 -4.96 6.15
N ASP A 86 18.66 -5.52 5.23
CA ASP A 86 18.89 -6.88 4.72
C ASP A 86 20.11 -6.91 3.77
N LYS A 87 21.13 -7.68 4.12
CA LYS A 87 22.40 -7.76 3.37
C LYS A 87 22.21 -8.18 1.90
N VAL A 88 21.26 -9.10 1.64
CA VAL A 88 20.98 -9.62 0.30
C VAL A 88 20.31 -8.53 -0.55
N VAL A 89 19.32 -7.86 0.00
CA VAL A 89 18.63 -6.75 -0.69
C VAL A 89 19.61 -5.61 -0.93
N LYS A 90 20.39 -5.21 0.08
CA LYS A 90 21.36 -4.11 -0.02
C LYS A 90 22.38 -4.33 -1.15
N LYS A 91 22.86 -5.56 -1.34
CA LYS A 91 23.75 -5.90 -2.46
C LYS A 91 23.09 -5.70 -3.84
N ASN A 92 21.80 -5.96 -3.95
CA ASN A 92 21.09 -5.89 -5.23
C ASN A 92 20.61 -4.48 -5.60
N VAL A 93 20.50 -3.55 -4.65
CA VAL A 93 20.00 -2.19 -4.91
C VAL A 93 21.08 -1.17 -5.30
N SER A 94 22.32 -1.61 -5.48
CA SER A 94 23.41 -0.76 -6.00
C SER A 94 23.12 -0.18 -7.39
N LYS A 95 22.27 -0.86 -8.18
CA LYS A 95 21.82 -0.36 -9.49
C LYS A 95 20.56 0.50 -9.32
N PHE A 96 20.54 1.68 -9.94
CA PHE A 96 19.40 2.61 -9.96
C PHE A 96 18.06 1.92 -10.23
N TYR A 97 18.01 1.06 -11.24
CA TYR A 97 16.79 0.35 -11.62
C TYR A 97 16.25 -0.55 -10.50
N ASN A 98 17.11 -1.27 -9.80
CA ASN A 98 16.73 -2.16 -8.70
C ASN A 98 16.25 -1.36 -7.48
N LEU A 99 16.86 -0.20 -7.18
CA LEU A 99 16.41 0.67 -6.11
C LEU A 99 15.00 1.23 -6.37
N LYS A 100 14.72 1.62 -7.62
CA LYS A 100 13.38 2.05 -8.04
C LYS A 100 12.37 0.91 -7.90
N LYS A 101 12.71 -0.30 -8.35
CA LYS A 101 11.89 -1.51 -8.17
C LYS A 101 11.62 -1.80 -6.69
N LEU A 102 12.65 -1.72 -5.84
CA LEU A 102 12.47 -1.90 -4.40
C LEU A 102 11.46 -0.90 -3.82
N TRP A 103 11.58 0.38 -4.19
CA TRP A 103 10.63 1.40 -3.75
C TRP A 103 9.20 1.11 -4.21
N GLU A 104 9.01 0.69 -5.46
CA GLU A 104 7.70 0.30 -5.98
C GLU A 104 7.11 -0.89 -5.23
N VAL A 105 7.94 -1.89 -4.87
CA VAL A 105 7.52 -3.04 -4.06
C VAL A 105 7.15 -2.63 -2.64
N CYS A 106 7.94 -1.76 -2.00
CA CYS A 106 7.61 -1.22 -0.68
C CYS A 106 6.29 -0.43 -0.66
N SER A 107 5.85 0.05 -1.82
CA SER A 107 4.57 0.77 -1.98
C SER A 107 3.36 -0.16 -2.07
N ILE A 108 3.53 -1.49 -2.12
CA ILE A 108 2.43 -2.45 -2.04
C ILE A 108 1.76 -2.31 -0.67
N PRO A 109 0.43 -2.05 -0.62
CA PRO A 109 -0.24 -1.75 0.63
C PRO A 109 -0.25 -2.94 1.60
N ASP A 110 0.12 -2.69 2.85
CA ASP A 110 -0.14 -3.60 3.95
C ASP A 110 -1.53 -3.32 4.55
N TYR A 111 -2.49 -4.14 4.20
CA TYR A 111 -3.87 -4.01 4.70
C TYR A 111 -4.06 -4.61 6.09
N SER A 112 -3.12 -5.44 6.57
CA SER A 112 -3.12 -5.93 7.97
C SER A 112 -2.73 -4.83 8.95
N LYS A 113 -2.02 -3.82 8.50
CA LYS A 113 -1.48 -2.67 9.26
C LYS A 113 -0.48 -3.06 10.36
N ASN A 114 -0.02 -4.30 10.40
CA ASN A 114 0.77 -4.83 11.50
C ASN A 114 2.27 -4.86 11.20
N LEU A 115 2.73 -4.48 9.99
CA LEU A 115 4.12 -4.68 9.54
C LEU A 115 4.60 -6.11 9.86
N ASP A 116 3.74 -7.08 9.61
CA ASP A 116 3.99 -8.45 9.98
C ASP A 116 5.09 -9.07 9.13
N GLU A 117 5.66 -10.13 9.67
CA GLU A 117 6.73 -10.88 9.01
C GLU A 117 6.24 -11.52 7.71
N TYR A 118 4.95 -11.86 7.62
CA TYR A 118 4.36 -12.45 6.42
C TYR A 118 4.40 -11.46 5.25
N HIS A 119 3.94 -10.21 5.46
CA HIS A 119 3.94 -9.21 4.41
C HIS A 119 5.38 -8.83 4.02
N THR A 120 6.30 -8.75 4.98
CA THR A 120 7.74 -8.52 4.70
C THR A 120 8.33 -9.62 3.82
N ARG A 121 8.05 -10.89 4.12
CA ARG A 121 8.49 -12.03 3.29
C ARG A 121 7.85 -12.01 1.91
N PHE A 122 6.58 -11.67 1.83
CA PHE A 122 5.87 -11.52 0.57
C PHE A 122 6.53 -10.44 -0.31
N LEU A 123 6.76 -9.24 0.21
CA LEU A 123 7.42 -8.15 -0.50
C LEU A 123 8.83 -8.53 -0.96
N LYS A 124 9.60 -9.21 -0.10
CA LYS A 124 10.94 -9.70 -0.45
C LYS A 124 10.89 -10.67 -1.63
N LYS A 125 9.91 -11.58 -1.66
CA LYS A 125 9.72 -12.52 -2.76
C LYS A 125 9.34 -11.82 -4.05
N VAL A 126 8.41 -10.86 -4.01
CA VAL A 126 8.04 -10.02 -5.15
C VAL A 126 9.27 -9.30 -5.70
N PHE A 127 10.05 -8.64 -4.82
CA PHE A 127 11.28 -7.96 -5.24
C PHE A 127 12.26 -8.90 -5.93
N THR A 128 12.49 -10.09 -5.36
CA THR A 128 13.39 -11.11 -5.94
C THR A 128 12.97 -11.50 -7.36
N TYR A 129 11.68 -11.68 -7.59
CA TYR A 129 11.18 -11.98 -8.93
C TYR A 129 11.38 -10.81 -9.91
N LEU A 130 11.09 -9.59 -9.47
CA LEU A 130 11.19 -8.41 -10.32
C LEU A 130 12.62 -7.99 -10.68
N ILE A 131 13.64 -8.46 -9.94
CA ILE A 131 15.06 -8.23 -10.25
C ILE A 131 15.74 -9.46 -10.86
N SER A 132 15.03 -10.58 -11.04
CA SER A 132 15.52 -11.78 -11.73
C SER A 132 15.67 -11.52 -13.23
N GLU A 133 16.29 -12.45 -13.95
CA GLU A 133 16.46 -12.36 -15.41
C GLU A 133 15.14 -12.18 -16.16
N LYS A 134 14.07 -12.83 -15.69
CA LYS A 134 12.71 -12.71 -16.28
C LYS A 134 12.02 -11.39 -15.98
N ASN A 135 12.47 -10.66 -14.97
CA ASN A 135 11.90 -9.36 -14.51
C ASN A 135 10.38 -9.37 -14.25
N ASN A 136 9.81 -10.52 -13.89
CA ASN A 136 8.37 -10.67 -13.65
C ASN A 136 8.06 -11.72 -12.59
N ILE A 137 6.86 -11.65 -12.06
CA ILE A 137 6.29 -12.60 -11.10
C ILE A 137 5.73 -13.79 -11.89
N PRO A 138 6.17 -15.05 -11.63
CA PRO A 138 5.66 -16.22 -12.32
C PRO A 138 4.16 -16.44 -12.08
N ASP A 139 3.41 -16.77 -13.13
CA ASP A 139 1.97 -17.08 -13.05
C ASP A 139 1.66 -18.20 -12.06
N GLU A 140 2.53 -19.21 -11.97
CA GLU A 140 2.40 -20.31 -10.99
C GLU A 140 2.38 -19.79 -9.54
N TRP A 141 3.28 -18.84 -9.24
CA TRP A 141 3.32 -18.26 -7.89
C TRP A 141 2.10 -17.41 -7.59
N VAL A 142 1.59 -16.65 -8.58
CA VAL A 142 0.32 -15.93 -8.48
C VAL A 142 -0.82 -16.91 -8.18
N TYR A 143 -0.91 -17.99 -8.95
CA TYR A 143 -1.94 -19.01 -8.77
C TYR A 143 -1.91 -19.65 -7.38
N ILE A 144 -0.74 -20.03 -6.90
CA ILE A 144 -0.56 -20.62 -5.57
C ILE A 144 -1.09 -19.68 -4.47
N ASN A 145 -0.77 -18.37 -4.56
CA ASN A 145 -1.23 -17.39 -3.57
C ASN A 145 -2.74 -17.10 -3.65
N LEU A 146 -3.35 -17.22 -4.85
CA LEU A 146 -4.77 -16.95 -5.06
C LEU A 146 -5.67 -18.17 -4.84
N LYS A 147 -5.11 -19.38 -4.86
CA LYS A 147 -5.85 -20.65 -4.75
C LYS A 147 -6.76 -20.70 -3.51
N ASP A 148 -6.26 -20.25 -2.38
CA ASP A 148 -6.98 -20.33 -1.11
C ASP A 148 -8.03 -19.23 -0.93
N ILE A 149 -7.96 -18.15 -1.74
CA ILE A 149 -8.96 -17.08 -1.69
C ILE A 149 -10.35 -17.57 -2.10
N LYS A 150 -10.41 -18.51 -3.05
CA LYS A 150 -11.68 -19.07 -3.56
C LYS A 150 -12.37 -20.03 -2.58
N LYS A 151 -11.68 -20.53 -1.56
CA LYS A 151 -12.27 -21.44 -0.58
C LYS A 151 -13.24 -20.68 0.32
N TYR A 152 -14.38 -21.31 0.63
CA TYR A 152 -15.31 -20.75 1.61
C TYR A 152 -14.65 -20.57 2.98
N SER A 153 -15.02 -19.52 3.69
CA SER A 153 -14.58 -19.27 5.06
C SER A 153 -15.74 -18.77 5.90
N SER A 154 -15.95 -19.43 7.04
CA SER A 154 -16.94 -19.01 8.05
C SER A 154 -16.34 -18.06 9.10
N LYS A 155 -15.02 -17.97 9.19
CA LYS A 155 -14.31 -17.15 10.19
C LYS A 155 -14.05 -15.74 9.66
N ILE A 156 -14.47 -14.72 10.40
CA ILE A 156 -14.27 -13.31 10.04
C ILE A 156 -12.78 -12.97 9.86
N SER A 157 -11.90 -13.51 10.71
CA SER A 157 -10.44 -13.28 10.59
C SER A 157 -9.87 -13.80 9.27
N GLU A 158 -10.30 -14.97 8.85
CA GLU A 158 -9.91 -15.57 7.58
C GLU A 158 -10.48 -14.81 6.38
N LEU A 159 -11.73 -14.35 6.48
CA LEU A 159 -12.35 -13.51 5.46
C LEU A 159 -11.59 -12.19 5.30
N ASN A 160 -11.23 -11.53 6.40
CA ASN A 160 -10.43 -10.31 6.37
C ASN A 160 -9.05 -10.53 5.72
N TYR A 161 -8.40 -11.66 6.02
CA TYR A 161 -7.16 -12.04 5.35
C TYR A 161 -7.36 -12.19 3.83
N LYS A 162 -8.37 -12.91 3.39
CA LYS A 162 -8.69 -13.09 1.97
C LYS A 162 -8.96 -11.77 1.25
N ILE A 163 -9.74 -10.89 1.86
CA ILE A 163 -10.01 -9.54 1.34
C ILE A 163 -8.70 -8.77 1.20
N SER A 164 -7.81 -8.84 2.18
CA SER A 164 -6.50 -8.19 2.12
C SER A 164 -5.66 -8.73 0.96
N GLN A 165 -5.65 -10.05 0.74
CA GLN A 165 -4.95 -10.68 -0.38
C GLN A 165 -5.52 -10.25 -1.73
N VAL A 166 -6.84 -10.22 -1.91
CA VAL A 166 -7.49 -9.74 -3.15
C VAL A 166 -7.04 -8.30 -3.45
N ARG A 167 -7.01 -7.43 -2.45
CA ARG A 167 -6.61 -6.02 -2.61
C ARG A 167 -5.13 -5.88 -2.96
N ILE A 168 -4.26 -6.69 -2.36
CA ILE A 168 -2.82 -6.71 -2.68
C ILE A 168 -2.61 -7.14 -4.14
N TRP A 169 -3.23 -8.23 -4.55
CA TRP A 169 -3.10 -8.75 -5.92
C TRP A 169 -3.73 -7.82 -6.95
N SER A 170 -4.86 -7.19 -6.63
CA SER A 170 -5.42 -6.12 -7.46
C SER A 170 -4.43 -4.97 -7.65
N PHE A 171 -3.75 -4.53 -6.58
CA PHE A 171 -2.71 -3.50 -6.70
C PHE A 171 -1.55 -3.93 -7.61
N ILE A 172 -1.10 -5.18 -7.49
CA ILE A 172 -0.01 -5.73 -8.31
C ILE A 172 -0.44 -5.83 -9.78
N SER A 173 -1.67 -6.23 -10.06
CA SER A 173 -2.19 -6.37 -11.43
C SER A 173 -2.27 -5.05 -12.21
N PHE A 174 -2.35 -3.91 -11.54
CA PHE A 174 -2.24 -2.59 -12.18
C PHE A 174 -0.80 -2.18 -12.56
N LYS A 175 0.20 -2.95 -12.13
CA LYS A 175 1.60 -2.69 -12.45
C LYS A 175 1.99 -3.41 -13.75
N ARG A 176 2.15 -2.64 -14.82
CA ARG A 176 2.53 -3.19 -16.13
C ARG A 176 3.81 -4.05 -16.04
N ASN A 177 3.78 -5.20 -16.69
CA ASN A 177 4.90 -6.14 -16.80
C ASN A 177 5.37 -6.76 -15.47
N TRP A 178 4.57 -6.67 -14.39
CA TRP A 178 4.95 -7.32 -13.15
C TRP A 178 4.58 -8.81 -13.14
N ILE A 179 3.54 -9.21 -13.85
CA ILE A 179 3.08 -10.61 -13.95
C ILE A 179 3.46 -11.20 -15.31
N GLU A 180 3.89 -12.44 -15.32
CA GLU A 180 4.40 -13.14 -16.52
C GLU A 180 3.38 -13.19 -17.68
N SER A 181 2.11 -13.44 -17.40
CA SER A 181 1.05 -13.51 -18.41
C SER A 181 0.84 -12.19 -19.15
N GLU A 182 1.00 -11.05 -18.48
CA GLU A 182 0.90 -9.74 -19.14
C GLU A 182 1.98 -9.55 -20.21
N ASN A 183 3.19 -10.06 -19.97
CA ASN A 183 4.28 -10.01 -20.94
C ASN A 183 4.00 -10.89 -22.16
N LYS A 184 3.32 -12.04 -22.00
CA LYS A 184 2.92 -12.92 -23.10
C LYS A 184 1.88 -12.29 -24.03
N PHE A 185 0.96 -11.49 -23.47
CA PHE A 185 -0.03 -10.75 -24.26
C PHE A 185 0.59 -9.63 -25.08
N GLN A 186 1.51 -8.85 -24.49
CA GLN A 186 2.17 -7.74 -25.18
C GLN A 186 3.10 -8.21 -26.33
N ASN A 187 3.72 -9.38 -26.21
CA ASN A 187 4.56 -9.97 -27.26
C ASN A 187 3.75 -10.64 -28.40
N LYS A 188 2.45 -10.86 -28.22
CA LYS A 188 1.56 -11.39 -29.28
C LYS A 188 0.88 -10.29 -30.09
N VAL A 189 0.96 -9.03 -29.65
CA VAL A 189 0.34 -7.86 -30.32
C VAL A 189 1.39 -7.04 -31.10
N LYS A 190 2.66 -7.45 -31.09
CA LYS A 190 3.69 -6.97 -32.00
C LYS A 190 3.89 -7.96 -33.15
#